data_f9f12f84da53ad880fca85fa4ed06f11
#
_entry.id   f9f12f84da53ad880fca85fa4ed06f11
#
_cell.length_a   1.000
_cell.length_b   1.000
_cell.length_c   1.000
_cell.angle_alpha   90.00
_cell.angle_beta   90.00
_cell.angle_gamma   90.00
#
_symmetry.space_group_name_H-M   'P 1'
#
loop_
_entity.id
_entity.type
_entity.pdbx_description
1 polymer ?
#
loop_
_entity_poly.entity_id
_entity_poly.type
_entity_poly.pdbx_seq_one_letter_code
_entity_poly.pdbx_strand_id
1 'polypeptide(L)'
;MIQFVIPSYNRAGAVTALDMFPDGYIPHLVVRESQKEVYEKWHGHAAKIVTIPDDVNGIAGTRRLITEMYQGMRIWMLDDDTTIHTTETRERDNRRILHDVGMTWDEFNKLTQYVEAAMDCGFYHGHSRLPIFKVSGDDANFRENSYGFTNTFYDLSKLSADDIGYGIVDLSEDTYAFLKLINMGYPHLAIFKYLVKSGKGQAPGGVSSMRNAAKQNRALEKIHADFPTQARWKSEGDPTKTMFGTDEPLKVLRMCVAKKQKSDAFHKFSEIEPYL
;
A
#
# COMPACT_ATOMS: atom_id res chain seq x y z
N MET A 1 -7.69 -0.52 17.23
CA MET A 1 -8.23 -1.36 16.10
C MET A 1 -7.98 -0.65 14.80
N ILE A 2 -7.46 -1.35 13.78
CA ILE A 2 -7.16 -0.80 12.45
C ILE A 2 -8.43 -0.74 11.63
N GLN A 3 -8.71 0.41 11.00
CA GLN A 3 -9.76 0.56 10.02
C GLN A 3 -9.22 0.31 8.62
N PHE A 4 -9.76 -0.68 7.91
CA PHE A 4 -9.46 -0.88 6.50
C PHE A 4 -10.23 0.12 5.64
N VAL A 5 -9.51 0.78 4.72
CA VAL A 5 -10.03 1.83 3.84
C VAL A 5 -9.62 1.52 2.41
N ILE A 6 -10.60 1.43 1.53
CA ILE A 6 -10.42 0.98 0.14
C ILE A 6 -10.87 2.11 -0.80
N PRO A 7 -9.94 2.88 -1.40
CA PRO A 7 -10.31 3.80 -2.47
C PRO A 7 -10.70 3.04 -3.73
N SER A 8 -11.83 3.38 -4.35
CA SER A 8 -12.27 2.80 -5.61
C SER A 8 -12.89 3.85 -6.53
N TYR A 9 -12.65 3.71 -7.83
CA TYR A 9 -13.14 4.62 -8.85
C TYR A 9 -13.51 3.88 -10.14
N ASN A 10 -14.79 4.02 -10.57
CA ASN A 10 -15.33 3.38 -11.78
C ASN A 10 -15.18 1.85 -11.83
N ARG A 11 -15.24 1.17 -10.68
CA ARG A 11 -15.05 -0.29 -10.54
C ARG A 11 -16.08 -0.97 -9.64
N ALA A 12 -17.31 -0.42 -9.53
CA ALA A 12 -18.31 -0.97 -8.61
C ALA A 12 -18.54 -2.49 -8.75
N GLY A 13 -18.44 -3.05 -9.97
CA GLY A 13 -18.57 -4.50 -10.19
C GLY A 13 -17.27 -5.32 -10.06
N ALA A 14 -16.16 -4.72 -9.59
CA ALA A 14 -14.83 -5.36 -9.60
C ALA A 14 -14.00 -5.06 -8.34
N VAL A 15 -14.63 -4.82 -7.19
CA VAL A 15 -13.95 -4.58 -5.90
C VAL A 15 -13.69 -5.92 -5.22
N THR A 16 -12.58 -6.58 -5.59
CA THR A 16 -12.23 -7.89 -5.02
C THR A 16 -11.55 -7.81 -3.65
N ALA A 17 -11.08 -6.63 -3.24
CA ALA A 17 -10.52 -6.43 -1.91
C ALA A 17 -11.49 -6.78 -0.78
N LEU A 18 -12.80 -6.74 -1.04
CA LEU A 18 -13.83 -7.09 -0.05
C LEU A 18 -13.85 -8.58 0.28
N ASP A 19 -13.38 -9.45 -0.62
CA ASP A 19 -13.44 -10.92 -0.48
C ASP A 19 -12.52 -11.46 0.64
N MET A 20 -11.59 -10.64 1.14
CA MET A 20 -10.68 -11.06 2.21
C MET A 20 -11.26 -10.93 3.62
N PHE A 21 -12.29 -10.10 3.79
CA PHE A 21 -12.81 -9.79 5.13
C PHE A 21 -13.74 -10.90 5.63
N PRO A 22 -13.66 -11.25 6.92
CA PRO A 22 -14.59 -12.19 7.51
C PRO A 22 -16.00 -11.59 7.58
N ASP A 23 -17.02 -12.45 7.51
CA ASP A 23 -18.42 -12.06 7.61
C ASP A 23 -18.69 -11.16 8.84
N GLY A 24 -19.32 -10.02 8.63
CA GLY A 24 -19.65 -9.05 9.67
C GLY A 24 -18.57 -7.99 9.95
N TYR A 25 -17.37 -8.09 9.36
CA TYR A 25 -16.45 -6.95 9.33
C TYR A 25 -16.88 -5.96 8.24
N ILE A 26 -16.89 -4.68 8.56
CA ILE A 26 -17.34 -3.61 7.65
C ILE A 26 -16.18 -2.66 7.31
N PRO A 27 -15.42 -2.90 6.21
CA PRO A 27 -14.42 -1.95 5.74
C PRO A 27 -15.08 -0.68 5.20
N HIS A 28 -14.32 0.40 5.09
CA HIS A 28 -14.77 1.62 4.45
C HIS A 28 -14.35 1.63 2.97
N LEU A 29 -15.33 1.75 2.08
CA LEU A 29 -15.13 1.87 0.64
C LEU A 29 -15.28 3.33 0.24
N VAL A 30 -14.18 3.99 -0.15
CA VAL A 30 -14.14 5.43 -0.44
C VAL A 30 -14.31 5.65 -1.94
N VAL A 31 -15.38 6.34 -2.31
CA VAL A 31 -15.82 6.54 -3.70
C VAL A 31 -16.17 8.00 -3.97
N ARG A 32 -16.32 8.39 -5.23
CA ARG A 32 -16.81 9.71 -5.60
C ARG A 32 -18.30 9.86 -5.27
N GLU A 33 -18.73 11.09 -4.95
CA GLU A 33 -20.14 11.38 -4.66
C GLU A 33 -21.08 10.92 -5.78
N SER A 34 -20.71 11.19 -7.03
CA SER A 34 -21.49 10.77 -8.22
C SER A 34 -21.59 9.25 -8.39
N GLN A 35 -20.77 8.46 -7.72
CA GLN A 35 -20.75 7.00 -7.83
C GLN A 35 -21.40 6.30 -6.63
N LYS A 36 -21.82 7.06 -5.62
CA LYS A 36 -22.35 6.52 -4.36
C LYS A 36 -23.43 5.46 -4.57
N GLU A 37 -24.47 5.79 -5.30
CA GLU A 37 -25.63 4.90 -5.50
C GLU A 37 -25.26 3.56 -6.14
N VAL A 38 -24.36 3.57 -7.14
CA VAL A 38 -23.94 2.34 -7.79
C VAL A 38 -23.11 1.47 -6.85
N TYR A 39 -22.24 2.07 -6.04
CA TYR A 39 -21.46 1.31 -5.05
C TYR A 39 -22.32 0.81 -3.88
N GLU A 40 -23.28 1.59 -3.40
CA GLU A 40 -24.25 1.15 -2.39
C GLU A 40 -25.06 -0.05 -2.87
N LYS A 41 -25.50 -0.02 -4.13
CA LYS A 41 -26.22 -1.15 -4.74
C LYS A 41 -25.38 -2.44 -4.78
N TRP A 42 -24.08 -2.34 -5.09
CA TRP A 42 -23.21 -3.51 -5.21
C TRP A 42 -22.65 -3.97 -3.87
N HIS A 43 -22.28 -3.05 -2.99
CA HIS A 43 -21.43 -3.33 -1.83
C HIS A 43 -21.96 -2.79 -0.50
N GLY A 44 -23.13 -2.12 -0.48
CA GLY A 44 -23.68 -1.57 0.77
C GLY A 44 -23.99 -2.60 1.86
N HIS A 45 -24.05 -3.88 1.50
CA HIS A 45 -24.21 -4.99 2.44
C HIS A 45 -22.87 -5.47 3.04
N ALA A 46 -21.73 -5.18 2.39
CA ALA A 46 -20.40 -5.69 2.75
C ALA A 46 -19.41 -4.58 3.15
N ALA A 47 -19.71 -3.33 2.84
CA ALA A 47 -18.84 -2.19 3.14
C ALA A 47 -19.63 -0.94 3.49
N LYS A 48 -19.05 -0.07 4.32
CA LYS A 48 -19.56 1.29 4.53
C LYS A 48 -19.09 2.18 3.39
N ILE A 49 -20.02 2.69 2.58
CA ILE A 49 -19.69 3.62 1.50
C ILE A 49 -19.42 5.01 2.09
N VAL A 50 -18.22 5.52 1.85
CA VAL A 50 -17.75 6.85 2.26
C VAL A 50 -17.50 7.67 1.00
N THR A 51 -18.08 8.86 0.92
CA THR A 51 -17.96 9.69 -0.29
C THR A 51 -16.91 10.77 -0.15
N ILE A 52 -16.29 11.11 -1.28
CA ILE A 52 -15.39 12.24 -1.46
C ILE A 52 -15.83 13.07 -2.68
N PRO A 53 -15.48 14.35 -2.77
CA PRO A 53 -15.86 15.21 -3.89
C PRO A 53 -15.41 14.67 -5.24
N ASP A 54 -16.19 14.89 -6.29
CA ASP A 54 -15.93 14.41 -7.66
C ASP A 54 -14.69 15.05 -8.31
N ASP A 55 -14.35 16.28 -7.94
CA ASP A 55 -13.22 17.05 -8.45
C ASP A 55 -11.86 16.67 -7.89
N VAL A 56 -11.81 15.72 -6.96
CA VAL A 56 -10.54 15.22 -6.41
C VAL A 56 -9.69 14.58 -7.49
N ASN A 57 -8.47 15.06 -7.67
CA ASN A 57 -7.59 14.63 -8.74
C ASN A 57 -6.87 13.31 -8.45
N GLY A 58 -7.24 12.24 -9.17
CA GLY A 58 -6.52 10.96 -9.19
C GLY A 58 -6.42 10.23 -7.85
N ILE A 59 -5.57 9.22 -7.81
CA ILE A 59 -5.35 8.40 -6.60
C ILE A 59 -4.58 9.17 -5.52
N ALA A 60 -3.63 10.00 -5.91
CA ALA A 60 -2.82 10.79 -4.98
C ALA A 60 -3.70 11.76 -4.17
N GLY A 61 -4.61 12.48 -4.83
CA GLY A 61 -5.59 13.35 -4.17
C GLY A 61 -6.57 12.56 -3.29
N THR A 62 -7.04 11.40 -3.77
CA THR A 62 -7.90 10.50 -2.99
C THR A 62 -7.22 10.02 -1.71
N ARG A 63 -5.97 9.53 -1.79
CA ARG A 63 -5.20 9.09 -0.62
C ARG A 63 -4.90 10.25 0.33
N ARG A 64 -4.67 11.46 -0.20
CA ARG A 64 -4.52 12.66 0.62
C ARG A 64 -5.76 12.93 1.46
N LEU A 65 -6.94 12.97 0.86
CA LEU A 65 -8.19 13.16 1.57
C LEU A 65 -8.46 12.04 2.59
N ILE A 66 -8.19 10.78 2.24
CA ILE A 66 -8.31 9.67 3.20
C ILE A 66 -7.46 9.93 4.43
N THR A 67 -6.18 10.32 4.25
CA THR A 67 -5.31 10.59 5.41
C THR A 67 -5.79 11.77 6.26
N GLU A 68 -6.43 12.76 5.67
CA GLU A 68 -7.06 13.87 6.37
C GLU A 68 -8.33 13.47 7.12
N MET A 69 -9.23 12.73 6.45
CA MET A 69 -10.52 12.29 7.02
C MET A 69 -10.35 11.31 8.20
N TYR A 70 -9.29 10.52 8.18
CA TYR A 70 -9.01 9.50 9.21
C TYR A 70 -7.93 9.95 10.20
N GLN A 71 -7.61 11.26 10.27
CA GLN A 71 -6.64 11.79 11.23
C GLN A 71 -6.97 11.33 12.66
N GLY A 72 -5.96 10.87 13.41
CA GLY A 72 -6.11 10.32 14.76
C GLY A 72 -6.42 8.82 14.82
N MET A 73 -6.62 8.16 13.69
CA MET A 73 -6.94 6.73 13.59
C MET A 73 -5.76 5.91 13.07
N ARG A 74 -5.79 4.60 13.33
CA ARG A 74 -4.97 3.62 12.63
C ARG A 74 -5.74 3.10 11.43
N ILE A 75 -5.17 3.22 10.24
CA ILE A 75 -5.81 2.78 9.00
C ILE A 75 -4.91 1.83 8.21
N TRP A 76 -5.55 1.00 7.38
CA TRP A 76 -4.86 0.24 6.34
C TRP A 76 -5.56 0.50 5.01
N MET A 77 -4.87 1.24 4.12
CA MET A 77 -5.37 1.47 2.76
C MET A 77 -4.99 0.29 1.86
N LEU A 78 -5.98 -0.25 1.15
CA LEU A 78 -5.81 -1.29 0.13
C LEU A 78 -6.31 -0.77 -1.21
N ASP A 79 -5.65 -1.12 -2.31
CA ASP A 79 -6.26 -0.93 -3.62
C ASP A 79 -7.47 -1.86 -3.78
N ASP A 80 -8.47 -1.47 -4.57
CA ASP A 80 -9.76 -2.17 -4.70
C ASP A 80 -9.67 -3.57 -5.32
N ASP A 81 -8.51 -3.93 -5.87
CA ASP A 81 -8.16 -5.25 -6.41
C ASP A 81 -7.06 -5.97 -5.60
N THR A 82 -6.80 -5.54 -4.38
CA THR A 82 -5.75 -6.08 -3.52
C THR A 82 -6.34 -6.81 -2.31
N THR A 83 -5.96 -8.07 -2.13
CA THR A 83 -6.33 -8.89 -0.96
C THR A 83 -5.07 -9.28 -0.18
N ILE A 84 -5.19 -9.45 1.15
CA ILE A 84 -4.13 -9.95 2.02
C ILE A 84 -4.45 -11.39 2.39
N HIS A 85 -3.44 -12.24 2.39
CA HIS A 85 -3.59 -13.67 2.63
C HIS A 85 -2.62 -14.14 3.70
N THR A 86 -3.04 -15.13 4.45
CA THR A 86 -2.13 -15.97 5.24
C THR A 86 -1.21 -16.76 4.32
N THR A 87 -0.07 -17.17 4.86
CA THR A 87 0.93 -17.90 4.09
C THR A 87 1.35 -19.17 4.80
N GLU A 88 1.70 -20.19 4.03
CA GLU A 88 2.44 -21.34 4.52
C GLU A 88 3.79 -21.44 3.80
N THR A 89 4.78 -22.04 4.45
CA THR A 89 6.07 -22.29 3.82
C THR A 89 6.05 -23.68 3.18
N ARG A 90 6.31 -23.74 1.87
CA ARG A 90 6.50 -25.00 1.16
C ARG A 90 7.86 -25.61 1.55
N GLU A 91 7.87 -26.77 2.19
CA GLU A 91 9.10 -27.47 2.60
C GLU A 91 10.03 -27.76 1.41
N ARG A 92 9.47 -28.06 0.22
CA ARG A 92 10.21 -28.47 -0.96
C ARG A 92 11.15 -27.42 -1.55
N ASP A 93 10.81 -26.15 -1.49
CA ASP A 93 11.56 -25.06 -2.16
C ASP A 93 11.71 -23.80 -1.30
N ASN A 94 11.33 -23.92 -0.04
CA ASN A 94 11.40 -22.83 0.96
C ASN A 94 10.68 -21.55 0.52
N ARG A 95 9.59 -21.69 -0.26
CA ARG A 95 8.77 -20.57 -0.73
C ARG A 95 7.52 -20.44 0.12
N ARG A 96 7.13 -19.20 0.40
CA ARG A 96 5.80 -18.93 0.95
C ARG A 96 4.77 -18.95 -0.15
N ILE A 97 3.71 -19.67 0.07
CA ILE A 97 2.53 -19.73 -0.80
C ILE A 97 1.33 -19.09 -0.10
N LEU A 98 0.45 -18.52 -0.89
CA LEU A 98 -0.78 -17.91 -0.40
C LEU A 98 -1.87 -18.97 -0.21
N HIS A 99 -2.63 -18.84 0.86
CA HIS A 99 -3.92 -19.50 0.95
C HIS A 99 -4.96 -18.68 0.15
N ASP A 100 -5.59 -19.30 -0.83
CA ASP A 100 -6.57 -18.65 -1.74
C ASP A 100 -7.99 -18.51 -1.14
N VAL A 101 -8.16 -18.75 0.15
CA VAL A 101 -9.42 -18.61 0.86
C VAL A 101 -9.45 -17.29 1.64
N GLY A 102 -10.64 -16.71 1.80
CA GLY A 102 -10.86 -15.57 2.67
C GLY A 102 -10.41 -15.85 4.10
N MET A 103 -10.05 -14.80 4.83
CA MET A 103 -9.61 -14.93 6.22
C MET A 103 -10.78 -15.30 7.13
N THR A 104 -10.54 -16.25 8.03
CA THR A 104 -11.37 -16.45 9.21
C THR A 104 -11.22 -15.28 10.18
N TRP A 105 -12.16 -15.14 11.14
CA TRP A 105 -12.03 -14.13 12.19
C TRP A 105 -10.74 -14.28 13.01
N ASP A 106 -10.30 -15.50 13.28
CA ASP A 106 -9.04 -15.75 14.00
C ASP A 106 -7.81 -15.24 13.22
N GLU A 107 -7.75 -15.56 11.92
CA GLU A 107 -6.67 -15.08 11.05
C GLU A 107 -6.68 -13.56 10.87
N PHE A 108 -7.87 -12.97 10.72
CA PHE A 108 -8.03 -11.53 10.62
C PHE A 108 -7.62 -10.80 11.90
N ASN A 109 -7.98 -11.34 13.06
CA ASN A 109 -7.57 -10.80 14.36
C ASN A 109 -6.05 -10.91 14.54
N LYS A 110 -5.44 -12.05 14.17
CA LYS A 110 -3.97 -12.21 14.22
C LYS A 110 -3.26 -11.21 13.30
N LEU A 111 -3.77 -11.00 12.08
CA LEU A 111 -3.23 -9.99 11.16
C LEU A 111 -3.30 -8.59 11.75
N THR A 112 -4.45 -8.19 12.26
CA THR A 112 -4.65 -6.84 12.82
C THR A 112 -3.83 -6.63 14.09
N GLN A 113 -3.77 -7.61 14.98
CA GLN A 113 -2.92 -7.58 16.19
C GLN A 113 -1.43 -7.46 15.84
N TYR A 114 -0.98 -8.19 14.81
CA TYR A 114 0.40 -8.11 14.34
C TYR A 114 0.78 -6.70 13.91
N VAL A 115 -0.07 -6.03 13.14
CA VAL A 115 0.19 -4.66 12.68
C VAL A 115 0.03 -3.64 13.81
N GLU A 116 -0.96 -3.81 14.70
CA GLU A 116 -1.13 -2.93 15.87
C GLU A 116 0.08 -3.01 16.81
N ALA A 117 0.57 -4.21 17.08
CA ALA A 117 1.77 -4.41 17.89
C ALA A 117 3.01 -3.75 17.25
N ALA A 118 3.15 -3.84 15.92
CA ALA A 118 4.22 -3.15 15.21
C ALA A 118 4.10 -1.62 15.34
N MET A 119 2.88 -1.06 15.22
CA MET A 119 2.63 0.37 15.41
C MET A 119 2.96 0.80 16.85
N ASP A 120 2.62 -0.01 17.85
CA ASP A 120 2.93 0.26 19.26
C ASP A 120 4.45 0.24 19.52
N CYS A 121 5.21 -0.53 18.75
CA CYS A 121 6.67 -0.52 18.77
C CYS A 121 7.32 0.68 18.07
N GLY A 122 6.55 1.46 17.27
CA GLY A 122 7.03 2.65 16.59
C GLY A 122 7.11 2.54 15.05
N PHE A 123 6.58 1.47 14.45
CA PHE A 123 6.39 1.39 13.00
C PHE A 123 5.08 2.06 12.59
N TYR A 124 5.09 3.38 12.47
CA TYR A 124 3.86 4.14 12.18
C TYR A 124 3.38 4.04 10.74
N HIS A 125 4.14 3.37 9.87
CA HIS A 125 3.75 3.04 8.50
C HIS A 125 4.42 1.76 8.01
N GLY A 126 3.76 1.09 7.08
CA GLY A 126 4.28 -0.15 6.50
C GLY A 126 3.32 -0.76 5.49
N HIS A 127 3.67 -1.93 4.98
CA HIS A 127 2.88 -2.66 3.99
C HIS A 127 3.10 -4.17 4.10
N SER A 128 2.19 -4.96 3.55
CA SER A 128 2.42 -6.38 3.26
C SER A 128 3.00 -6.56 1.87
N ARG A 129 3.90 -7.54 1.71
CA ARG A 129 4.66 -7.77 0.47
C ARG A 129 3.88 -8.58 -0.55
N LEU A 130 4.19 -8.33 -1.82
CA LEU A 130 3.78 -9.18 -2.93
C LEU A 130 4.60 -10.49 -2.96
N PRO A 131 4.04 -11.63 -3.41
CA PRO A 131 4.72 -12.94 -3.43
C PRO A 131 5.89 -13.04 -4.41
N ILE A 132 6.09 -12.06 -5.27
CA ILE A 132 7.09 -12.03 -6.35
C ILE A 132 8.55 -12.10 -5.84
N PHE A 133 8.75 -11.82 -4.58
CA PHE A 133 10.09 -11.81 -4.00
C PHE A 133 10.34 -13.14 -3.29
N LYS A 134 11.34 -13.89 -3.77
CA LYS A 134 11.83 -15.07 -3.08
C LYS A 134 12.15 -14.69 -1.62
N VAL A 135 11.52 -15.37 -0.70
CA VAL A 135 11.88 -15.32 0.71
C VAL A 135 13.03 -16.32 0.85
N SER A 136 14.24 -15.88 1.18
CA SER A 136 15.34 -16.81 1.50
C SER A 136 15.06 -17.48 2.85
N GLY A 137 15.55 -18.70 3.07
CA GLY A 137 15.15 -19.54 4.21
C GLY A 137 15.32 -18.95 5.62
N ASP A 138 16.14 -17.91 5.78
CA ASP A 138 16.36 -17.19 7.05
C ASP A 138 15.59 -15.86 7.09
N ASP A 139 14.65 -15.63 6.17
CA ASP A 139 13.91 -14.37 6.14
C ASP A 139 12.93 -14.30 7.31
N ALA A 140 13.18 -13.32 8.17
CA ALA A 140 12.25 -12.91 9.21
C ALA A 140 10.86 -12.62 8.61
N ASN A 141 9.81 -12.77 9.43
CA ASN A 141 8.44 -12.46 9.05
C ASN A 141 8.24 -10.99 8.65
N PHE A 142 9.24 -10.15 8.89
CA PHE A 142 9.22 -8.73 8.53
C PHE A 142 10.64 -8.19 8.23
N ARG A 143 10.69 -7.05 7.55
CA ARG A 143 11.92 -6.26 7.33
C ARG A 143 11.67 -4.78 7.55
N GLU A 144 12.69 -4.10 8.03
CA GLU A 144 12.68 -2.64 8.14
C GLU A 144 13.16 -1.99 6.84
N ASN A 145 12.49 -0.88 6.45
CA ASN A 145 12.84 -0.04 5.31
C ASN A 145 12.93 -0.78 3.98
N SER A 146 12.08 -1.78 3.80
CA SER A 146 11.92 -2.48 2.53
C SER A 146 10.74 -1.88 1.76
N TYR A 147 11.00 -1.48 0.52
CA TYR A 147 10.05 -0.81 -0.33
C TYR A 147 8.93 -1.74 -0.86
N GLY A 148 7.72 -1.23 -0.95
CA GLY A 148 6.56 -1.93 -1.51
C GLY A 148 5.40 -0.99 -1.84
N PHE A 149 4.37 -1.53 -2.51
CA PHE A 149 3.24 -0.77 -3.09
C PHE A 149 1.90 -1.44 -2.81
N THR A 150 0.84 -0.84 -3.30
CA THR A 150 -0.54 -1.34 -3.40
C THR A 150 -1.32 -1.41 -2.10
N ASN A 151 -0.66 -1.39 -0.97
CA ASN A 151 -1.31 -1.41 0.33
C ASN A 151 -0.38 -0.75 1.35
N THR A 152 -0.90 0.13 2.16
CA THR A 152 -0.08 0.79 3.19
C THR A 152 -0.93 1.05 4.42
N PHE A 153 -0.43 0.64 5.58
CA PHE A 153 -1.02 1.02 6.85
C PHE A 153 -0.32 2.27 7.43
N TYR A 154 -1.09 3.06 8.18
CA TYR A 154 -0.64 4.28 8.85
C TYR A 154 -1.23 4.40 10.25
N ASP A 155 -0.42 4.81 11.21
CA ASP A 155 -0.89 5.34 12.49
C ASP A 155 -1.04 6.86 12.37
N LEU A 156 -2.22 7.32 11.98
CA LEU A 156 -2.53 8.74 11.79
C LEU A 156 -2.73 9.49 13.12
N SER A 157 -2.57 8.83 14.28
CA SER A 157 -2.41 9.51 15.56
C SER A 157 -0.99 10.03 15.77
N LYS A 158 -0.03 9.53 14.98
CA LYS A 158 1.40 9.86 15.02
C LYS A 158 1.90 10.56 13.76
N LEU A 159 1.22 10.39 12.64
CA LEU A 159 1.54 10.96 11.35
C LEU A 159 0.40 11.87 10.89
N SER A 160 0.74 13.04 10.38
CA SER A 160 -0.23 13.90 9.67
C SER A 160 -0.27 13.56 8.18
N ALA A 161 -1.31 14.01 7.49
CA ALA A 161 -1.39 13.93 6.03
C ALA A 161 -0.24 14.70 5.35
N ASP A 162 0.25 15.79 5.97
CA ASP A 162 1.41 16.54 5.50
C ASP A 162 2.71 15.73 5.65
N ASP A 163 2.89 14.99 6.75
CA ASP A 163 4.05 14.12 6.92
C ASP A 163 4.11 13.04 5.83
N ILE A 164 2.98 12.44 5.48
CA ILE A 164 2.89 11.41 4.44
C ILE A 164 3.16 12.00 3.06
N GLY A 165 2.56 13.16 2.74
CA GLY A 165 2.85 13.91 1.52
C GLY A 165 2.17 13.38 0.26
N TYR A 166 1.04 12.70 0.38
CA TYR A 166 0.18 12.41 -0.76
C TYR A 166 -0.27 13.70 -1.45
N GLY A 167 -0.37 13.68 -2.79
CA GLY A 167 -0.73 14.84 -3.61
C GLY A 167 0.46 15.71 -4.04
N ILE A 168 1.69 15.46 -3.56
CA ILE A 168 2.90 16.15 -4.03
C ILE A 168 3.29 15.69 -5.44
N VAL A 169 3.05 14.41 -5.73
CA VAL A 169 3.17 13.81 -7.07
C VAL A 169 1.88 13.10 -7.45
N ASP A 170 1.52 13.13 -8.73
CA ASP A 170 0.28 12.53 -9.23
C ASP A 170 0.37 11.01 -9.40
N LEU A 171 1.57 10.49 -9.67
CA LEU A 171 1.88 9.08 -9.85
C LEU A 171 3.08 8.70 -9.00
N SER A 172 3.20 7.41 -8.64
CA SER A 172 4.21 6.92 -7.69
C SER A 172 4.15 7.65 -6.34
N GLU A 173 2.96 8.06 -5.94
CA GLU A 173 2.67 8.78 -4.70
C GLU A 173 3.01 7.93 -3.46
N ASP A 174 2.86 6.61 -3.56
CA ASP A 174 3.30 5.63 -2.56
C ASP A 174 4.82 5.62 -2.37
N THR A 175 5.56 5.71 -3.49
CA THR A 175 7.03 5.85 -3.46
C THR A 175 7.45 7.14 -2.79
N TYR A 176 6.78 8.25 -3.14
CA TYR A 176 7.08 9.56 -2.54
C TYR A 176 6.83 9.53 -1.04
N ALA A 177 5.65 9.05 -0.61
CA ALA A 177 5.26 8.93 0.79
C ALA A 177 6.25 8.07 1.59
N PHE A 178 6.61 6.89 1.06
CA PHE A 178 7.61 6.02 1.67
C PHE A 178 8.95 6.74 1.90
N LEU A 179 9.50 7.39 0.87
CA LEU A 179 10.78 8.08 0.96
C LEU A 179 10.73 9.27 1.91
N LYS A 180 9.65 10.03 1.88
CA LYS A 180 9.48 11.17 2.76
C LYS A 180 9.48 10.77 4.23
N LEU A 181 8.69 9.75 4.59
CA LEU A 181 8.59 9.29 5.97
C LEU A 181 9.92 8.71 6.49
N ILE A 182 10.63 7.90 5.71
CA ILE A 182 11.93 7.40 6.14
C ILE A 182 13.00 8.49 6.27
N ASN A 183 12.93 9.56 5.46
CA ASN A 183 13.81 10.72 5.59
C ASN A 183 13.49 11.58 6.82
N MET A 184 12.25 11.58 7.27
CA MET A 184 11.82 12.19 8.54
C MET A 184 12.24 11.35 9.76
N GLY A 185 12.77 10.14 9.56
CA GLY A 185 13.24 9.26 10.63
C GLY A 185 12.20 8.20 11.06
N TYR A 186 11.06 8.12 10.40
CA TYR A 186 10.06 7.08 10.69
C TYR A 186 10.46 5.76 10.00
N PRO A 187 10.75 4.68 10.75
CA PRO A 187 11.07 3.40 10.16
C PRO A 187 9.84 2.78 9.48
N HIS A 188 10.05 2.15 8.35
CA HIS A 188 9.01 1.49 7.56
C HIS A 188 9.01 -0.02 7.76
N LEU A 189 7.85 -0.62 8.03
CA LEU A 189 7.69 -2.06 8.17
C LEU A 189 7.24 -2.71 6.86
N ALA A 190 7.99 -3.67 6.37
CA ALA A 190 7.54 -4.59 5.32
C ALA A 190 7.23 -5.95 5.92
N ILE A 191 5.98 -6.39 5.83
CA ILE A 191 5.48 -7.65 6.40
C ILE A 191 5.62 -8.76 5.35
N PHE A 192 6.20 -9.90 5.75
CA PHE A 192 6.35 -11.11 4.94
C PHE A 192 5.53 -12.28 5.49
N LYS A 193 5.07 -12.20 6.73
CA LYS A 193 4.19 -13.20 7.36
C LYS A 193 2.83 -13.28 6.65
N TYR A 194 2.34 -12.13 6.18
CA TYR A 194 1.13 -12.00 5.38
C TYR A 194 1.50 -11.41 4.03
N LEU A 195 1.02 -12.00 2.94
CA LEU A 195 1.32 -11.56 1.59
C LEU A 195 0.08 -11.03 0.88
N VAL A 196 0.28 -10.15 -0.07
CA VAL A 196 -0.82 -9.59 -0.86
C VAL A 196 -0.90 -10.23 -2.23
N LYS A 197 -2.12 -10.43 -2.71
CA LYS A 197 -2.46 -10.71 -4.10
C LYS A 197 -3.09 -9.44 -4.66
N SER A 198 -2.53 -8.93 -5.73
CA SER A 198 -3.05 -7.75 -6.43
C SER A 198 -3.61 -8.16 -7.78
N GLY A 199 -4.63 -7.48 -8.24
CA GLY A 199 -5.21 -7.67 -9.56
C GLY A 199 -4.20 -7.47 -10.68
N LYS A 200 -4.57 -7.79 -11.91
CA LYS A 200 -3.74 -7.51 -13.08
C LYS A 200 -3.64 -6.00 -13.25
N GLY A 201 -2.41 -5.48 -13.23
CA GLY A 201 -2.14 -4.09 -13.58
C GLY A 201 -2.83 -3.73 -14.91
N GLN A 202 -3.36 -2.51 -15.01
CA GLN A 202 -4.09 -2.01 -16.18
C GLN A 202 -5.50 -2.60 -16.39
N ALA A 203 -6.13 -3.16 -15.37
CA ALA A 203 -7.55 -3.51 -15.45
C ALA A 203 -8.40 -2.25 -15.78
N PRO A 204 -9.47 -2.38 -16.56
CA PRO A 204 -10.37 -1.26 -16.88
C PRO A 204 -10.90 -0.56 -15.62
N GLY A 205 -11.01 0.77 -15.67
CA GLY A 205 -11.37 1.59 -14.52
C GLY A 205 -10.16 2.04 -13.69
N GLY A 206 -10.42 2.66 -12.55
CA GLY A 206 -9.37 3.22 -11.71
C GLY A 206 -8.57 4.33 -12.41
N VAL A 207 -7.33 4.53 -11.96
CA VAL A 207 -6.44 5.59 -12.51
C VAL A 207 -5.66 5.15 -13.75
N SER A 208 -5.82 3.92 -14.23
CA SER A 208 -5.06 3.38 -15.37
C SER A 208 -5.24 4.24 -16.64
N SER A 209 -6.44 4.75 -16.90
CA SER A 209 -6.73 5.64 -18.03
C SER A 209 -6.07 7.02 -17.93
N MET A 210 -5.68 7.44 -16.74
CA MET A 210 -5.05 8.75 -16.48
C MET A 210 -3.52 8.69 -16.49
N ARG A 211 -2.95 7.48 -16.52
CA ARG A 211 -1.50 7.26 -16.53
C ARG A 211 -0.94 7.51 -17.93
N ASN A 212 0.16 8.25 -18.02
CA ASN A 212 0.97 8.39 -19.23
C ASN A 212 2.44 8.59 -18.85
N ALA A 213 3.34 8.39 -19.83
CA ALA A 213 4.79 8.46 -19.60
C ALA A 213 5.24 9.84 -19.12
N ALA A 214 4.66 10.93 -19.66
CA ALA A 214 5.01 12.29 -19.27
C ALA A 214 4.69 12.57 -17.80
N LYS A 215 3.50 12.18 -17.32
CA LYS A 215 3.14 12.31 -15.90
C LYS A 215 4.03 11.45 -15.01
N GLN A 216 4.29 10.20 -15.43
CA GLN A 216 5.18 9.31 -14.70
C GLN A 216 6.59 9.87 -14.59
N ASN A 217 7.15 10.36 -15.70
CA ASN A 217 8.50 10.93 -15.75
C ASN A 217 8.60 12.16 -14.85
N ARG A 218 7.62 13.08 -14.87
CA ARG A 218 7.59 14.25 -13.95
C ARG A 218 7.57 13.84 -12.49
N ALA A 219 6.77 12.82 -12.16
CA ALA A 219 6.73 12.30 -10.78
C ALA A 219 8.10 11.72 -10.36
N LEU A 220 8.75 10.94 -11.24
CA LEU A 220 10.07 10.38 -10.97
C LEU A 220 11.15 11.45 -10.87
N GLU A 221 11.08 12.52 -11.68
CA GLU A 221 11.96 13.68 -11.58
C GLU A 221 11.84 14.37 -10.23
N LYS A 222 10.59 14.61 -9.78
CA LYS A 222 10.34 15.19 -8.46
C LYS A 222 10.87 14.30 -7.33
N ILE A 223 10.62 12.98 -7.42
CA ILE A 223 11.14 12.01 -6.44
C ILE A 223 12.67 12.03 -6.41
N HIS A 224 13.32 12.04 -7.57
CA HIS A 224 14.78 12.12 -7.64
C HIS A 224 15.32 13.45 -7.08
N ALA A 225 14.67 14.56 -7.40
CA ALA A 225 15.09 15.89 -6.92
C ALA A 225 14.99 16.01 -5.39
N ASP A 226 13.91 15.47 -4.79
CA ASP A 226 13.71 15.56 -3.35
C ASP A 226 14.54 14.50 -2.57
N PHE A 227 14.83 13.36 -3.20
CA PHE A 227 15.50 12.21 -2.55
C PHE A 227 16.68 11.66 -3.38
N PRO A 228 17.69 12.48 -3.75
CA PRO A 228 18.73 12.10 -4.72
C PRO A 228 19.64 10.96 -4.26
N THR A 229 19.73 10.72 -2.96
CA THR A 229 20.53 9.63 -2.40
C THR A 229 19.78 8.29 -2.37
N GLN A 230 18.47 8.32 -2.19
CA GLN A 230 17.60 7.13 -2.07
C GLN A 230 16.94 6.73 -3.39
N ALA A 231 16.72 7.69 -4.30
CA ALA A 231 16.10 7.48 -5.60
C ALA A 231 17.05 7.91 -6.71
N ARG A 232 17.84 6.99 -7.25
CA ARG A 232 18.86 7.26 -8.28
C ARG A 232 18.38 6.82 -9.65
N TRP A 233 18.76 7.56 -10.67
CA TRP A 233 18.49 7.13 -12.04
C TRP A 233 19.15 5.80 -12.36
N LYS A 234 18.33 4.86 -12.83
CA LYS A 234 18.77 3.62 -13.45
C LYS A 234 18.80 3.79 -14.98
N SER A 235 17.84 4.55 -15.52
CA SER A 235 17.74 4.94 -16.91
C SER A 235 17.02 6.27 -17.00
N GLU A 236 17.58 7.22 -17.74
CA GLU A 236 17.00 8.56 -17.97
C GLU A 236 16.03 8.57 -19.16
N GLY A 237 15.86 7.45 -19.81
CA GLY A 237 14.93 7.20 -20.91
C GLY A 237 15.35 5.92 -21.64
N ASP A 238 14.58 4.87 -21.49
CA ASP A 238 14.79 3.61 -22.19
C ASP A 238 13.77 3.56 -23.34
N PRO A 239 14.18 3.74 -24.59
CA PRO A 239 13.27 3.75 -25.74
C PRO A 239 12.55 2.41 -25.93
N THR A 240 13.05 1.33 -25.32
CA THR A 240 12.40 0.01 -25.35
C THR A 240 11.33 -0.15 -24.29
N LYS A 241 11.25 0.78 -23.31
CA LYS A 241 10.25 0.80 -22.24
C LYS A 241 9.29 1.93 -22.47
N THR A 242 8.22 1.62 -23.14
CA THR A 242 7.06 2.53 -23.25
C THR A 242 6.04 2.17 -22.18
N MET A 243 5.32 3.15 -21.69
CA MET A 243 4.26 2.98 -20.72
C MET A 243 2.93 3.43 -21.33
N PHE A 244 1.91 2.59 -21.25
CA PHE A 244 0.53 2.95 -21.62
C PHE A 244 0.34 3.40 -23.07
N GLY A 245 1.05 2.77 -24.02
CA GLY A 245 0.84 3.02 -25.46
C GLY A 245 1.33 4.37 -25.95
N THR A 246 2.24 5.01 -25.24
CA THR A 246 2.92 6.25 -25.68
C THR A 246 4.32 5.90 -26.17
N ASP A 247 4.82 6.62 -27.20
CA ASP A 247 6.20 6.47 -27.70
C ASP A 247 7.25 7.20 -26.82
N GLU A 248 6.80 7.83 -25.72
CA GLU A 248 7.70 8.55 -24.84
C GLU A 248 8.52 7.56 -23.98
N PRO A 249 9.86 7.65 -24.00
CA PRO A 249 10.72 6.80 -23.18
C PRO A 249 10.42 6.96 -21.69
N LEU A 250 10.20 5.83 -21.01
CA LEU A 250 9.97 5.84 -19.57
C LEU A 250 11.29 5.92 -18.82
N LYS A 251 11.42 6.93 -17.95
CA LYS A 251 12.51 7.03 -16.97
C LYS A 251 12.34 5.97 -15.89
N VAL A 252 13.44 5.48 -15.36
CA VAL A 252 13.44 4.45 -14.32
C VAL A 252 14.33 4.87 -13.15
N LEU A 253 13.78 4.88 -11.96
CA LEU A 253 14.53 5.05 -10.73
C LEU A 253 14.90 3.70 -10.11
N ARG A 254 16.10 3.64 -9.53
CA ARG A 254 16.53 2.60 -8.63
C ARG A 254 16.41 3.12 -7.20
N MET A 255 15.65 2.40 -6.38
CA MET A 255 15.56 2.68 -4.96
C MET A 255 16.83 2.19 -4.24
N CYS A 256 17.50 3.11 -3.58
CA CYS A 256 18.75 2.88 -2.86
C CYS A 256 18.55 3.24 -1.38
N VAL A 257 17.59 2.60 -0.72
CA VAL A 257 17.41 2.79 0.71
C VAL A 257 18.56 2.10 1.43
N ALA A 258 19.41 2.88 2.08
CA ALA A 258 20.56 2.34 2.79
C ALA A 258 20.10 1.41 3.92
N LYS A 259 20.78 0.26 4.06
CA LYS A 259 20.67 -0.56 5.26
C LYS A 259 21.34 0.19 6.41
N LYS A 260 20.59 1.07 7.07
CA LYS A 260 21.02 1.76 8.29
C LYS A 260 21.01 0.74 9.45
N GLN A 261 21.67 1.11 10.54
CA GLN A 261 21.48 0.48 11.82
C GLN A 261 19.99 0.32 12.09
N LYS A 262 19.59 -0.83 12.64
CA LYS A 262 18.21 -1.12 12.98
C LYS A 262 17.67 -0.10 13.99
N SER A 263 16.41 0.32 13.80
CA SER A 263 15.76 1.27 14.71
C SER A 263 15.38 0.62 16.04
N ASP A 264 15.07 1.44 17.03
CA ASP A 264 14.49 0.96 18.30
C ASP A 264 13.16 0.24 18.08
N ALA A 265 12.36 0.69 17.09
CA ALA A 265 11.12 0.03 16.71
C ALA A 265 11.38 -1.41 16.23
N PHE A 266 12.43 -1.62 15.43
CA PHE A 266 12.83 -2.96 14.97
C PHE A 266 13.19 -3.86 16.14
N HIS A 267 13.99 -3.39 17.09
CA HIS A 267 14.41 -4.19 18.25
C HIS A 267 13.21 -4.56 19.12
N LYS A 268 12.39 -3.59 19.50
CA LYS A 268 11.16 -3.83 20.29
C LYS A 268 10.21 -4.81 19.61
N PHE A 269 9.98 -4.64 18.31
CA PHE A 269 9.07 -5.53 17.59
C PHE A 269 9.64 -6.95 17.42
N SER A 270 10.95 -7.09 17.22
CA SER A 270 11.63 -8.40 17.12
C SER A 270 11.52 -9.22 18.41
N GLU A 271 11.40 -8.58 19.56
CA GLU A 271 11.25 -9.27 20.86
C GLU A 271 9.85 -9.88 21.02
N ILE A 272 8.81 -9.23 20.47
CA ILE A 272 7.42 -9.67 20.66
C ILE A 272 6.86 -10.43 19.45
N GLU A 273 7.41 -10.24 18.25
CA GLU A 273 6.91 -10.83 16.99
C GLU A 273 6.76 -12.36 17.04
N PRO A 274 7.66 -13.13 17.67
CA PRO A 274 7.52 -14.60 17.76
C PRO A 274 6.27 -15.08 18.51
N TYR A 275 5.63 -14.21 19.29
CA TYR A 275 4.44 -14.51 20.09
C TYR A 275 3.13 -14.04 19.44
N LEU A 276 3.22 -13.38 18.29
CA LEU A 276 2.09 -12.89 17.49
C LEU A 276 1.79 -13.87 16.34
#